data_bd6e3b4925e78dfac5db8b2f0cfbf28c
#
_entry.id   bd6e3b4925e78dfac5db8b2f0cfbf28c
#
_cell.length_a   1.000
_cell.length_b   1.000
_cell.length_c   1.000
_cell.angle_alpha   90.00
_cell.angle_beta   90.00
_cell.angle_gamma   90.00
#
_symmetry.space_group_name_H-M   'P 1'
#
loop_
_entity.id
_entity.type
_entity.pdbx_description
1 polymer ?
#
loop_
_entity_poly.entity_id
_entity_poly.type
_entity_poly.pdbx_seq_one_letter_code
_entity_poly.pdbx_strand_id
1 'polypeptide(L)'
;MLNRLTLAVVFAALAWGLWTSSTFTDIASGVAVFLFGMLCMEEGFKAFSGGTLEGILRRTTDTVAKSLGFGVVTTTLMQSSSLVSVITISFLSAGLIGLAQGIGIIFGANLGTTTGAWLVAGFGLKVKISAYAMPMLIFGVLMLLREARASKGIGWILVGLGFLFLGIHFMKEGFAGFSNELDLTRYAMTGIAGLAVFTLFGVIATVVMQSSHATMVLIITALGAGQITYENALALAVGANVGTTITALLGAIGAPVEGKRLAVAHLFFNVATGLIALVMMPVFVMVVDAISRGVGIAADDYTLKLAVFHTAFNTVGVALFTPFIGRLAEQLTRSIKGKTVTRDQPRFLSTTALAFPEVALTALRRETLHLFDNAFTLIAHGMNLKQSDIVSERDLQALLDTKAELIELDVDRQYELVIKDIYSANMAFYTQATAKPMAAVLAARFKHVWQANMDLIAAIKATKHLRKNLVHYGAAPNAHIRREYNRLRINVGEMLRELAVLRSDDEDAVTQLSLDALKVHLADERRHGQRTVASLIREGAITPQMATSLMNDSAYAHDLMTHLLGMATALVEALDSPERLPTDLTLSADEVEAVLDRIDDEPERAPSHVEHAR
;
A
#
# COMPACT_ATOMS: atom_id res chain seq x y z
N MET A 1 25.41 12.88 -11.59
CA MET A 1 26.17 14.15 -11.72
C MET A 1 25.26 15.34 -12.00
N LEU A 2 24.30 15.25 -12.90
CA LEU A 2 23.36 16.34 -13.25
C LEU A 2 22.62 16.89 -12.01
N ASN A 3 22.14 16.02 -11.10
CA ASN A 3 21.45 16.41 -9.87
C ASN A 3 22.30 17.24 -8.88
N ARG A 4 23.62 17.04 -8.85
CA ARG A 4 24.49 17.79 -7.94
C ARG A 4 24.80 19.18 -8.47
N LEU A 5 24.93 19.32 -9.78
CA LEU A 5 25.23 20.62 -10.43
C LEU A 5 23.98 21.52 -10.39
N THR A 6 22.80 20.99 -10.71
CA THR A 6 21.53 21.73 -10.62
C THR A 6 21.23 22.17 -9.19
N LEU A 7 21.47 21.30 -8.20
CA LEU A 7 21.32 21.66 -6.80
C LEU A 7 22.28 22.78 -6.40
N ALA A 8 23.54 22.69 -6.79
CA ALA A 8 24.53 23.72 -6.51
C ALA A 8 24.17 25.09 -7.13
N VAL A 9 23.66 25.09 -8.37
CA VAL A 9 23.20 26.32 -9.04
C VAL A 9 22.00 26.93 -8.32
N VAL A 10 21.02 26.12 -7.92
CA VAL A 10 19.84 26.58 -7.15
C VAL A 10 20.27 27.18 -5.81
N PHE A 11 21.15 26.49 -5.06
CA PHE A 11 21.66 27.03 -3.79
C PHE A 11 22.47 28.33 -3.99
N ALA A 12 23.29 28.42 -5.02
CA ALA A 12 24.04 29.62 -5.31
C ALA A 12 23.12 30.80 -5.68
N ALA A 13 22.09 30.57 -6.49
CA ALA A 13 21.09 31.59 -6.85
C ALA A 13 20.28 32.04 -5.62
N LEU A 14 19.86 31.12 -4.76
CA LEU A 14 19.19 31.44 -3.50
C LEU A 14 20.09 32.25 -2.58
N ALA A 15 21.37 31.82 -2.37
CA ALA A 15 22.32 32.53 -1.53
C ALA A 15 22.58 33.95 -2.05
N TRP A 16 22.68 34.11 -3.36
CA TRP A 16 22.83 35.43 -3.97
C TRP A 16 21.61 36.32 -3.75
N GLY A 17 20.38 35.78 -3.96
CA GLY A 17 19.15 36.52 -3.70
C GLY A 17 18.99 36.92 -2.23
N LEU A 18 19.28 36.01 -1.30
CA LEU A 18 19.25 36.27 0.15
C LEU A 18 20.28 37.34 0.58
N TRP A 19 21.41 37.40 -0.11
CA TRP A 19 22.46 38.41 0.18
C TRP A 19 22.10 39.78 -0.36
N THR A 20 21.42 39.85 -1.51
CA THR A 20 21.21 41.12 -2.25
C THR A 20 19.91 41.82 -1.89
N SER A 21 18.89 41.10 -1.34
CA SER A 21 17.57 41.69 -1.04
C SER A 21 17.03 41.19 0.30
N SER A 22 16.82 42.11 1.24
CA SER A 22 16.17 41.82 2.53
C SER A 22 14.74 41.36 2.34
N THR A 23 14.02 41.98 1.43
CA THR A 23 12.64 41.69 1.07
C THR A 23 12.49 40.28 0.48
N PHE A 24 13.44 39.88 -0.40
CA PHE A 24 13.49 38.51 -0.89
C PHE A 24 13.73 37.53 0.27
N THR A 25 14.58 37.91 1.23
CA THR A 25 14.88 37.09 2.43
C THR A 25 13.61 36.90 3.26
N ASP A 26 12.80 37.91 3.49
CA ASP A 26 11.55 37.83 4.25
C ASP A 26 10.53 36.90 3.56
N ILE A 27 10.33 37.06 2.24
CA ILE A 27 9.44 36.18 1.47
C ILE A 27 9.94 34.73 1.49
N ALA A 28 11.23 34.51 1.21
CA ALA A 28 11.80 33.18 1.16
C ALA A 28 11.80 32.50 2.55
N SER A 29 12.05 33.26 3.62
CA SER A 29 11.93 32.80 5.00
C SER A 29 10.49 32.45 5.35
N GLY A 30 9.54 33.28 4.93
CA GLY A 30 8.11 33.01 5.07
C GLY A 30 7.69 31.72 4.40
N VAL A 31 8.13 31.47 3.17
CA VAL A 31 7.92 30.20 2.45
C VAL A 31 8.55 29.03 3.20
N ALA A 32 9.78 29.16 3.66
CA ALA A 32 10.49 28.11 4.38
C ALA A 32 9.80 27.73 5.69
N VAL A 33 9.39 28.74 6.48
CA VAL A 33 8.64 28.53 7.74
C VAL A 33 7.26 27.92 7.49
N PHE A 34 6.58 28.35 6.43
CA PHE A 34 5.31 27.75 6.00
C PHE A 34 5.46 26.28 5.63
N LEU A 35 6.45 25.94 4.81
CA LEU A 35 6.75 24.56 4.41
C LEU A 35 7.12 23.71 5.63
N PHE A 36 7.91 24.26 6.57
CA PHE A 36 8.21 23.57 7.82
C PHE A 36 6.95 23.29 8.66
N GLY A 37 6.03 24.26 8.73
CA GLY A 37 4.73 24.06 9.36
C GLY A 37 3.93 22.93 8.73
N MET A 38 3.93 22.82 7.40
CA MET A 38 3.30 21.70 6.69
C MET A 38 3.94 20.36 7.04
N LEU A 39 5.27 20.28 7.11
CA LEU A 39 5.99 19.06 7.52
C LEU A 39 5.63 18.65 8.95
N CYS A 40 5.50 19.61 9.86
CA CYS A 40 5.06 19.35 11.23
C CYS A 40 3.61 18.80 11.27
N MET A 41 2.70 19.39 10.50
CA MET A 41 1.33 18.88 10.39
C MET A 41 1.29 17.46 9.84
N GLU A 42 2.07 17.18 8.80
CA GLU A 42 2.19 15.85 8.22
C GLU A 42 2.68 14.82 9.25
N GLU A 43 3.69 15.17 10.06
CA GLU A 43 4.20 14.32 11.14
C GLU A 43 3.13 14.07 12.22
N GLY A 44 2.37 15.11 12.56
CA GLY A 44 1.25 15.01 13.50
C GLY A 44 0.19 14.02 13.02
N PHE A 45 -0.21 14.09 11.76
CA PHE A 45 -1.19 13.15 11.19
C PHE A 45 -0.64 11.72 11.08
N LYS A 46 0.64 11.53 10.76
CA LYS A 46 1.27 10.20 10.79
C LYS A 46 1.19 9.54 12.16
N ALA A 47 1.24 10.32 13.25
CA ALA A 47 1.09 9.78 14.59
C ALA A 47 -0.30 9.17 14.87
N PHE A 48 -1.35 9.64 14.17
CA PHE A 48 -2.71 9.09 14.25
C PHE A 48 -2.97 7.95 13.25
N SER A 49 -2.13 7.80 12.23
CA SER A 49 -2.39 6.88 11.11
C SER A 49 -2.06 5.40 11.40
N GLY A 50 -1.55 5.06 12.59
CA GLY A 50 -1.20 3.68 12.96
C GLY A 50 -2.44 2.77 13.06
N GLY A 51 -2.62 1.83 12.11
CA GLY A 51 -3.69 0.81 12.11
C GLY A 51 -5.11 1.33 11.85
N THR A 52 -5.46 2.48 12.43
CA THR A 52 -6.78 3.09 12.31
C THR A 52 -7.07 3.57 10.89
N LEU A 53 -6.07 4.11 10.19
CA LEU A 53 -6.24 4.65 8.83
C LEU A 53 -6.56 3.53 7.81
N GLU A 54 -5.93 2.37 7.94
CA GLU A 54 -6.23 1.20 7.09
C GLU A 54 -7.64 0.69 7.31
N GLY A 55 -8.06 0.56 8.57
CA GLY A 55 -9.43 0.15 8.94
C GLY A 55 -10.50 1.14 8.44
N ILE A 56 -10.23 2.45 8.54
CA ILE A 56 -11.10 3.50 8.00
C ILE A 56 -11.12 3.40 6.47
N LEU A 57 -9.97 3.28 5.83
CA LEU A 57 -9.88 3.19 4.38
C LEU A 57 -10.68 2.01 3.84
N ARG A 58 -10.50 0.79 4.36
CA ARG A 58 -11.25 -0.41 3.93
C ARG A 58 -12.77 -0.21 4.00
N ARG A 59 -13.26 0.50 5.01
CA ARG A 59 -14.70 0.75 5.22
C ARG A 59 -15.25 1.94 4.43
N THR A 60 -14.39 2.89 4.05
CA THR A 60 -14.81 4.17 3.45
C THR A 60 -14.39 4.32 2.00
N THR A 61 -13.82 3.30 1.35
CA THR A 61 -13.39 3.37 -0.06
C THR A 61 -13.90 2.22 -0.92
N ASP A 62 -14.94 1.50 -0.49
CA ASP A 62 -15.57 0.42 -1.23
C ASP A 62 -16.26 0.90 -2.53
N THR A 63 -16.65 2.19 -2.60
CA THR A 63 -17.23 2.81 -3.78
C THR A 63 -16.44 4.05 -4.20
N VAL A 64 -16.51 4.42 -5.49
CA VAL A 64 -15.87 5.64 -6.02
C VAL A 64 -16.35 6.89 -5.29
N ALA A 65 -17.64 6.99 -4.96
CA ALA A 65 -18.20 8.16 -4.25
C ALA A 65 -17.63 8.30 -2.84
N LYS A 66 -17.52 7.18 -2.09
CA LYS A 66 -16.90 7.17 -0.77
C LYS A 66 -15.40 7.46 -0.85
N SER A 67 -14.72 6.93 -1.86
CA SER A 67 -13.30 7.21 -2.12
C SER A 67 -13.04 8.68 -2.37
N LEU A 68 -13.91 9.33 -3.16
CA LEU A 68 -13.85 10.77 -3.40
C LEU A 68 -14.05 11.55 -2.09
N GLY A 69 -15.08 11.20 -1.31
CA GLY A 69 -15.32 11.82 0.01
C GLY A 69 -14.13 11.64 0.96
N PHE A 70 -13.53 10.45 0.99
CA PHE A 70 -12.31 10.19 1.77
C PHE A 70 -11.16 11.09 1.31
N GLY A 71 -10.93 11.24 0.01
CA GLY A 71 -9.92 12.14 -0.55
C GLY A 71 -10.14 13.60 -0.14
N VAL A 72 -11.38 14.09 -0.20
CA VAL A 72 -11.72 15.46 0.24
C VAL A 72 -11.39 15.64 1.72
N VAL A 73 -11.92 14.77 2.59
CA VAL A 73 -11.78 14.89 4.04
C VAL A 73 -10.32 14.79 4.47
N THR A 74 -9.60 13.76 4.00
CA THR A 74 -8.19 13.56 4.37
C THR A 74 -7.32 14.71 3.91
N THR A 75 -7.48 15.20 2.68
CA THR A 75 -6.68 16.31 2.19
C THR A 75 -7.02 17.62 2.91
N THR A 76 -8.30 17.87 3.22
CA THR A 76 -8.71 19.03 4.02
C THR A 76 -8.08 19.02 5.41
N LEU A 77 -8.04 17.86 6.07
CA LEU A 77 -7.44 17.71 7.40
C LEU A 77 -5.91 17.79 7.35
N MET A 78 -5.30 17.04 6.44
CA MET A 78 -3.83 16.94 6.32
C MET A 78 -3.19 18.14 5.63
N GLN A 79 -3.98 18.96 4.92
CA GLN A 79 -3.51 20.10 4.09
C GLN A 79 -2.41 19.71 3.08
N SER A 80 -2.36 18.42 2.69
CA SER A 80 -1.35 17.88 1.80
C SER A 80 -1.92 16.83 0.84
N SER A 81 -2.27 17.25 -0.38
CA SER A 81 -2.69 16.32 -1.45
C SER A 81 -1.54 15.42 -1.93
N SER A 82 -0.30 15.89 -1.82
CA SER A 82 0.88 15.09 -2.16
C SER A 82 1.01 13.88 -1.24
N LEU A 83 0.85 14.05 0.08
CA LEU A 83 0.87 12.96 1.05
C LEU A 83 -0.28 11.99 0.79
N VAL A 84 -1.51 12.50 0.59
CA VAL A 84 -2.67 11.66 0.27
C VAL A 84 -2.44 10.86 -1.02
N SER A 85 -1.80 11.46 -2.04
CA SER A 85 -1.46 10.76 -3.29
C SER A 85 -0.44 9.64 -3.06
N VAL A 86 0.62 9.89 -2.28
CA VAL A 86 1.64 8.87 -1.95
C VAL A 86 1.04 7.72 -1.14
N ILE A 87 0.19 8.04 -0.16
CA ILE A 87 -0.56 7.03 0.62
C ILE A 87 -1.45 6.20 -0.32
N THR A 88 -2.19 6.84 -1.21
CA THR A 88 -3.08 6.17 -2.17
C THR A 88 -2.31 5.26 -3.12
N ILE A 89 -1.14 5.71 -3.63
CA ILE A 89 -0.24 4.87 -4.44
C ILE A 89 0.22 3.66 -3.63
N SER A 90 0.57 3.84 -2.36
CA SER A 90 1.03 2.77 -1.48
C SER A 90 -0.07 1.73 -1.24
N PHE A 91 -1.30 2.15 -0.93
CA PHE A 91 -2.45 1.26 -0.74
C PHE A 91 -2.84 0.52 -2.02
N LEU A 92 -2.84 1.22 -3.15
CA LEU A 92 -3.11 0.61 -4.45
C LEU A 92 -2.03 -0.41 -4.81
N SER A 93 -0.76 -0.09 -4.58
CA SER A 93 0.37 -1.00 -4.82
C SER A 93 0.34 -2.23 -3.91
N ALA A 94 -0.10 -2.06 -2.66
CA ALA A 94 -0.33 -3.16 -1.72
C ALA A 94 -1.63 -3.95 -2.03
N GLY A 95 -2.41 -3.54 -3.04
CA GLY A 95 -3.66 -4.19 -3.43
C GLY A 95 -4.82 -3.96 -2.44
N LEU A 96 -4.70 -3.01 -1.51
CA LEU A 96 -5.74 -2.70 -0.51
C LEU A 96 -6.97 -2.02 -1.12
N ILE A 97 -6.78 -1.29 -2.22
CA ILE A 97 -7.83 -0.60 -2.97
C ILE A 97 -7.67 -0.87 -4.47
N GLY A 98 -8.76 -0.77 -5.22
CA GLY A 98 -8.74 -0.85 -6.68
C GLY A 98 -8.33 0.47 -7.35
N LEU A 99 -7.96 0.43 -8.64
CA LEU A 99 -7.52 1.61 -9.39
C LEU A 99 -8.61 2.68 -9.47
N ALA A 100 -9.88 2.29 -9.68
CA ALA A 100 -11.00 3.23 -9.74
C ALA A 100 -11.20 3.97 -8.40
N GLN A 101 -11.07 3.28 -7.28
CA GLN A 101 -11.12 3.87 -5.95
C GLN A 101 -9.94 4.81 -5.72
N GLY A 102 -8.73 4.41 -6.10
CA GLY A 102 -7.54 5.26 -6.04
C GLY A 102 -7.71 6.56 -6.84
N ILE A 103 -8.26 6.49 -8.05
CA ILE A 103 -8.57 7.68 -8.87
C ILE A 103 -9.61 8.57 -8.16
N GLY A 104 -10.64 7.97 -7.56
CA GLY A 104 -11.64 8.70 -6.76
C GLY A 104 -11.01 9.48 -5.60
N ILE A 105 -10.08 8.85 -4.84
CA ILE A 105 -9.35 9.52 -3.76
C ILE A 105 -8.55 10.72 -4.30
N ILE A 106 -7.84 10.55 -5.42
CA ILE A 106 -7.03 11.63 -6.02
C ILE A 106 -7.92 12.79 -6.48
N PHE A 107 -9.07 12.52 -7.10
CA PHE A 107 -10.00 13.57 -7.48
C PHE A 107 -10.55 14.32 -6.26
N GLY A 108 -10.90 13.58 -5.20
CA GLY A 108 -11.29 14.17 -3.92
C GLY A 108 -10.16 15.00 -3.28
N ALA A 109 -8.93 14.53 -3.35
CA ALA A 109 -7.77 15.24 -2.82
C ALA A 109 -7.55 16.59 -3.50
N ASN A 110 -7.73 16.67 -4.83
CA ASN A 110 -7.65 17.94 -5.54
C ASN A 110 -8.72 18.95 -5.06
N LEU A 111 -9.94 18.49 -4.80
CA LEU A 111 -10.99 19.35 -4.23
C LEU A 111 -10.67 19.73 -2.79
N GLY A 112 -10.17 18.78 -1.96
CA GLY A 112 -9.76 19.04 -0.58
C GLY A 112 -8.66 20.08 -0.46
N THR A 113 -7.72 20.14 -1.42
CA THR A 113 -6.63 21.14 -1.45
C THR A 113 -7.15 22.57 -1.48
N THR A 114 -8.34 22.80 -2.05
CA THR A 114 -8.92 24.15 -2.16
C THR A 114 -9.22 24.80 -0.80
N THR A 115 -9.43 24.00 0.24
CA THR A 115 -9.69 24.50 1.60
C THR A 115 -8.54 25.32 2.17
N GLY A 116 -7.30 25.06 1.76
CA GLY A 116 -6.14 25.86 2.15
C GLY A 116 -6.17 27.27 1.59
N ALA A 117 -6.64 27.47 0.35
CA ALA A 117 -6.83 28.80 -0.22
C ALA A 117 -7.83 29.63 0.61
N TRP A 118 -8.93 29.01 1.07
CA TRP A 118 -9.90 29.65 1.95
C TRP A 118 -9.33 30.01 3.32
N LEU A 119 -8.51 29.11 3.88
CA LEU A 119 -7.86 29.36 5.16
C LEU A 119 -6.93 30.59 5.08
N VAL A 120 -6.17 30.72 3.99
CA VAL A 120 -5.24 31.85 3.81
C VAL A 120 -5.98 33.13 3.45
N ALA A 121 -6.85 33.12 2.45
CA ALA A 121 -7.56 34.32 1.99
C ALA A 121 -8.58 34.82 3.03
N GLY A 122 -9.27 33.90 3.73
CA GLY A 122 -10.30 34.23 4.70
C GLY A 122 -9.76 34.65 6.07
N PHE A 123 -8.83 33.87 6.59
CA PHE A 123 -8.26 34.10 7.92
C PHE A 123 -6.87 34.73 7.84
N GLY A 124 -6.02 34.18 6.95
CA GLY A 124 -4.60 34.48 6.89
C GLY A 124 -4.27 35.95 6.62
N LEU A 125 -5.00 36.61 5.78
CA LEU A 125 -4.74 38.01 5.41
C LEU A 125 -5.54 39.03 6.24
N LYS A 126 -6.67 38.62 6.81
CA LYS A 126 -7.62 39.52 7.49
C LYS A 126 -7.47 39.62 8.99
N VAL A 127 -6.86 38.61 9.62
CA VAL A 127 -6.68 38.52 11.10
C VAL A 127 -5.21 38.77 11.45
N LYS A 128 -4.96 39.33 12.67
CA LYS A 128 -3.59 39.40 13.20
C LYS A 128 -3.09 38.01 13.58
N ILE A 129 -2.65 37.23 12.55
CA ILE A 129 -2.32 35.81 12.65
C ILE A 129 -1.19 35.54 13.63
N SER A 130 -0.22 36.44 13.74
CA SER A 130 0.88 36.34 14.71
C SER A 130 0.39 36.17 16.15
N ALA A 131 -0.79 36.74 16.49
CA ALA A 131 -1.41 36.60 17.80
C ALA A 131 -1.90 35.18 18.11
N TYR A 132 -2.26 34.39 17.09
CA TYR A 132 -2.68 32.98 17.25
C TYR A 132 -1.53 31.98 17.06
N ALA A 133 -0.53 32.33 16.25
CA ALA A 133 0.62 31.46 15.99
C ALA A 133 1.41 31.16 17.26
N MET A 134 1.70 32.17 18.08
CA MET A 134 2.50 31.99 19.29
C MET A 134 1.87 31.07 20.34
N PRO A 135 0.57 31.23 20.71
CA PRO A 135 -0.09 30.28 21.61
C PRO A 135 -0.08 28.83 21.05
N MET A 136 -0.33 28.66 19.75
CA MET A 136 -0.29 27.33 19.13
C MET A 136 1.08 26.67 19.23
N LEU A 137 2.16 27.43 19.01
CA LEU A 137 3.52 26.92 19.18
C LEU A 137 3.81 26.52 20.63
N ILE A 138 3.42 27.36 21.62
CA ILE A 138 3.63 27.09 23.04
C ILE A 138 2.91 25.80 23.46
N PHE A 139 1.59 25.73 23.22
CA PHE A 139 0.80 24.55 23.58
C PHE A 139 1.24 23.30 22.80
N GLY A 140 1.60 23.49 21.52
CA GLY A 140 2.10 22.41 20.68
C GLY A 140 3.39 21.80 21.24
N VAL A 141 4.37 22.63 21.61
CA VAL A 141 5.64 22.15 22.21
C VAL A 141 5.38 21.48 23.56
N LEU A 142 4.51 22.03 24.41
CA LEU A 142 4.14 21.39 25.69
C LEU A 142 3.52 20.00 25.48
N MET A 143 2.72 19.83 24.42
CA MET A 143 2.13 18.53 24.09
C MET A 143 3.16 17.54 23.51
N LEU A 144 4.16 18.01 22.80
CA LEU A 144 5.26 17.18 22.29
C LEU A 144 6.13 16.57 23.39
N LEU A 145 6.24 17.24 24.54
CA LEU A 145 6.98 16.75 25.71
C LEU A 145 6.27 15.58 26.43
N ARG A 146 5.01 15.32 26.12
CA ARG A 146 4.26 14.20 26.69
C ARG A 146 4.61 12.89 26.00
N GLU A 147 4.58 11.76 26.71
CA GLU A 147 4.91 10.45 26.14
C GLU A 147 3.77 9.88 25.29
N ALA A 148 2.51 10.22 25.59
CA ALA A 148 1.35 9.67 24.90
C ALA A 148 1.36 10.03 23.40
N ARG A 149 1.23 9.02 22.53
CA ARG A 149 1.27 9.15 21.06
C ARG A 149 0.25 10.17 20.54
N ALA A 150 -0.98 10.13 21.06
CA ALA A 150 -2.03 11.09 20.69
C ALA A 150 -1.65 12.54 21.06
N SER A 151 -1.07 12.77 22.25
CA SER A 151 -0.59 14.10 22.65
C SER A 151 0.50 14.60 21.72
N LYS A 152 1.47 13.76 21.36
CA LYS A 152 2.52 14.12 20.39
C LYS A 152 1.93 14.46 19.02
N GLY A 153 0.94 13.71 18.55
CA GLY A 153 0.26 13.99 17.28
C GLY A 153 -0.42 15.35 17.29
N ILE A 154 -1.20 15.67 18.34
CA ILE A 154 -1.84 16.98 18.51
C ILE A 154 -0.76 18.08 18.64
N GLY A 155 0.32 17.81 19.38
CA GLY A 155 1.44 18.72 19.52
C GLY A 155 2.06 19.11 18.18
N TRP A 156 2.33 18.15 17.33
CA TRP A 156 2.84 18.38 15.98
C TRP A 156 1.87 19.17 15.09
N ILE A 157 0.56 18.90 15.18
CA ILE A 157 -0.46 19.66 14.45
C ILE A 157 -0.48 21.13 14.89
N LEU A 158 -0.47 21.38 16.20
CA LEU A 158 -0.46 22.75 16.75
C LEU A 158 0.81 23.50 16.36
N VAL A 159 1.98 22.87 16.48
CA VAL A 159 3.26 23.44 16.04
C VAL A 159 3.21 23.74 14.54
N GLY A 160 2.68 22.80 13.74
CA GLY A 160 2.52 22.96 12.31
C GLY A 160 1.63 24.15 11.93
N LEU A 161 0.46 24.28 12.56
CA LEU A 161 -0.44 25.43 12.34
C LEU A 161 0.22 26.74 12.78
N GLY A 162 0.94 26.74 13.90
CA GLY A 162 1.65 27.93 14.37
C GLY A 162 2.71 28.41 13.37
N PHE A 163 3.55 27.49 12.87
CA PHE A 163 4.54 27.85 11.83
C PHE A 163 3.89 28.20 10.49
N LEU A 164 2.81 27.55 10.12
CA LEU A 164 2.06 27.88 8.91
C LEU A 164 1.57 29.33 8.94
N PHE A 165 0.97 29.75 10.06
CA PHE A 165 0.52 31.12 10.25
C PHE A 165 1.70 32.11 10.31
N LEU A 166 2.79 31.76 10.95
CA LEU A 166 3.98 32.61 11.02
C LEU A 166 4.61 32.79 9.63
N GLY A 167 4.64 31.73 8.81
CA GLY A 167 5.10 31.79 7.42
C GLY A 167 4.26 32.73 6.56
N ILE A 168 2.92 32.68 6.69
CA ILE A 168 2.02 33.62 6.00
C ILE A 168 2.31 35.08 6.44
N HIS A 169 2.55 35.29 7.71
CA HIS A 169 2.89 36.62 8.24
C HIS A 169 4.16 37.19 7.62
N PHE A 170 5.26 36.41 7.61
CA PHE A 170 6.52 36.84 7.00
C PHE A 170 6.39 37.07 5.50
N MET A 171 5.68 36.21 4.76
CA MET A 171 5.41 36.46 3.33
C MET A 171 4.64 37.77 3.11
N LYS A 172 3.63 38.06 3.96
CA LYS A 172 2.85 39.29 3.87
C LYS A 172 3.72 40.53 4.11
N GLU A 173 4.56 40.52 5.15
CA GLU A 173 5.48 41.62 5.44
C GLU A 173 6.52 41.80 4.32
N GLY A 174 7.10 40.71 3.83
CA GLY A 174 8.04 40.74 2.72
C GLY A 174 7.41 41.34 1.46
N PHE A 175 6.20 40.92 1.06
CA PHE A 175 5.54 41.53 -0.10
C PHE A 175 5.15 42.99 0.11
N ALA A 176 4.79 43.39 1.33
CA ALA A 176 4.53 44.79 1.64
C ALA A 176 5.80 45.66 1.53
N GLY A 177 6.95 45.12 1.94
CA GLY A 177 8.26 45.74 1.74
C GLY A 177 8.63 45.82 0.26
N PHE A 178 8.37 44.79 -0.50
CA PHE A 178 8.68 44.69 -1.93
C PHE A 178 7.92 45.73 -2.77
N SER A 179 6.68 46.06 -2.37
CA SER A 179 5.86 47.07 -3.06
C SER A 179 6.48 48.47 -3.10
N ASN A 180 7.38 48.77 -2.18
CA ASN A 180 8.07 50.04 -2.13
C ASN A 180 9.32 50.09 -3.04
N GLU A 181 9.86 48.93 -3.41
CA GLU A 181 11.14 48.81 -4.16
C GLU A 181 10.92 48.47 -5.64
N LEU A 182 9.92 47.60 -5.94
CA LEU A 182 9.67 47.08 -7.27
C LEU A 182 8.17 46.82 -7.47
N ASP A 183 7.64 47.35 -8.58
CA ASP A 183 6.26 47.09 -9.01
C ASP A 183 6.25 45.92 -10.01
N LEU A 184 5.93 44.70 -9.53
CA LEU A 184 5.87 43.49 -10.37
C LEU A 184 4.69 43.53 -11.36
N THR A 185 3.69 44.41 -11.16
CA THR A 185 2.56 44.55 -12.09
C THR A 185 3.02 45.05 -13.47
N ARG A 186 4.20 45.70 -13.57
CA ARG A 186 4.81 46.10 -14.86
C ARG A 186 5.13 44.92 -15.76
N TYR A 187 5.31 43.73 -15.19
CA TYR A 187 5.54 42.49 -15.93
C TYR A 187 4.25 41.69 -16.16
N ALA A 188 3.10 42.28 -15.79
CA ALA A 188 1.81 41.66 -16.03
C ALA A 188 1.59 41.49 -17.53
N MET A 189 1.12 40.33 -17.90
CA MET A 189 0.79 39.98 -19.28
C MET A 189 -0.69 39.68 -19.38
N THR A 190 -1.31 40.17 -20.43
CA THR A 190 -2.74 39.96 -20.71
C THR A 190 -2.94 39.00 -21.87
N GLY A 191 -4.16 38.51 -22.02
CA GLY A 191 -4.54 37.63 -23.12
C GLY A 191 -3.93 36.22 -23.02
N ILE A 192 -3.96 35.47 -24.12
CA ILE A 192 -3.55 34.06 -24.17
C ILE A 192 -2.06 33.85 -23.79
N ALA A 193 -1.20 34.80 -24.22
CA ALA A 193 0.23 34.75 -23.89
C ALA A 193 0.45 34.89 -22.38
N GLY A 194 -0.23 35.82 -21.72
CA GLY A 194 -0.19 35.98 -20.26
C GLY A 194 -0.68 34.73 -19.53
N LEU A 195 -1.82 34.17 -19.94
CA LEU A 195 -2.35 32.95 -19.39
C LEU A 195 -1.33 31.79 -19.50
N ALA A 196 -0.73 31.60 -20.66
CA ALA A 196 0.25 30.51 -20.87
C ALA A 196 1.52 30.70 -20.01
N VAL A 197 2.10 31.91 -20.00
CA VAL A 197 3.36 32.20 -19.27
C VAL A 197 3.14 32.09 -17.76
N PHE A 198 2.07 32.67 -17.21
CA PHE A 198 1.82 32.60 -15.77
C PHE A 198 1.36 31.21 -15.33
N THR A 199 0.66 30.44 -16.18
CA THR A 199 0.41 29.03 -15.90
C THR A 199 1.73 28.24 -15.80
N LEU A 200 2.66 28.46 -16.74
CA LEU A 200 3.97 27.81 -16.69
C LEU A 200 4.75 28.20 -15.43
N PHE A 201 4.71 29.47 -15.03
CA PHE A 201 5.34 29.90 -13.77
C PHE A 201 4.70 29.21 -12.55
N GLY A 202 3.38 29.05 -12.52
CA GLY A 202 2.68 28.31 -11.47
C GLY A 202 3.11 26.84 -11.41
N VAL A 203 3.27 26.18 -12.58
CA VAL A 203 3.81 24.81 -12.67
C VAL A 203 5.22 24.77 -12.10
N ILE A 204 6.12 25.64 -12.58
CA ILE A 204 7.52 25.66 -12.15
C ILE A 204 7.63 25.93 -10.63
N ALA A 205 6.92 26.92 -10.11
CA ALA A 205 6.91 27.23 -8.69
C ALA A 205 6.50 26.02 -7.85
N THR A 206 5.43 25.33 -8.25
CA THR A 206 4.96 24.14 -7.54
C THR A 206 5.93 22.96 -7.65
N VAL A 207 6.55 22.74 -8.80
CA VAL A 207 7.59 21.72 -8.98
C VAL A 207 8.81 22.02 -8.10
N VAL A 208 9.24 23.26 -8.00
CA VAL A 208 10.36 23.67 -7.15
C VAL A 208 10.02 23.54 -5.67
N MET A 209 8.84 24.05 -5.25
CA MET A 209 8.41 24.04 -3.86
C MET A 209 7.87 22.68 -3.42
N GLN A 210 7.61 21.77 -4.35
CA GLN A 210 6.99 20.45 -4.11
C GLN A 210 5.65 20.54 -3.37
N SER A 211 4.99 21.70 -3.41
CA SER A 211 3.75 22.00 -2.69
C SER A 211 2.89 23.03 -3.43
N SER A 212 1.79 22.58 -4.00
CA SER A 212 0.80 23.50 -4.59
C SER A 212 0.13 24.37 -3.53
N HIS A 213 0.01 23.88 -2.30
CA HIS A 213 -0.52 24.65 -1.19
C HIS A 213 0.38 25.85 -0.88
N ALA A 214 1.69 25.63 -0.74
CA ALA A 214 2.65 26.72 -0.54
C ALA A 214 2.66 27.70 -1.73
N THR A 215 2.58 27.19 -2.97
CA THR A 215 2.47 28.02 -4.17
C THR A 215 1.22 28.89 -4.13
N MET A 216 0.06 28.31 -3.76
CA MET A 216 -1.19 29.07 -3.63
C MET A 216 -1.12 30.15 -2.55
N VAL A 217 -0.48 29.86 -1.41
CA VAL A 217 -0.27 30.86 -0.35
C VAL A 217 0.59 32.01 -0.85
N LEU A 218 1.66 31.72 -1.56
CA LEU A 218 2.53 32.73 -2.17
C LEU A 218 1.74 33.59 -3.17
N ILE A 219 0.93 32.96 -4.05
CA ILE A 219 0.08 33.67 -5.02
C ILE A 219 -0.95 34.58 -4.32
N ILE A 220 -1.67 34.04 -3.32
CA ILE A 220 -2.68 34.80 -2.58
C ILE A 220 -2.05 35.98 -1.83
N THR A 221 -0.86 35.78 -1.25
CA THR A 221 -0.16 36.84 -0.53
C THR A 221 0.36 37.92 -1.48
N ALA A 222 0.92 37.55 -2.62
CA ALA A 222 1.36 38.49 -3.65
C ALA A 222 0.18 39.27 -4.24
N LEU A 223 -0.95 38.60 -4.49
CA LEU A 223 -2.18 39.24 -4.95
C LEU A 223 -2.73 40.23 -3.92
N GLY A 224 -2.77 39.82 -2.64
CA GLY A 224 -3.23 40.67 -1.53
C GLY A 224 -2.33 41.88 -1.28
N ALA A 225 -1.04 41.80 -1.64
CA ALA A 225 -0.10 42.92 -1.63
C ALA A 225 -0.10 43.77 -2.92
N GLY A 226 -0.96 43.44 -3.89
CA GLY A 226 -1.07 44.17 -5.16
C GLY A 226 0.13 43.97 -6.10
N GLN A 227 0.97 42.92 -5.88
CA GLN A 227 2.17 42.66 -6.67
C GLN A 227 1.89 41.92 -7.98
N ILE A 228 0.75 41.26 -8.10
CA ILE A 228 0.32 40.55 -9.31
C ILE A 228 -1.14 40.91 -9.63
N THR A 229 -1.51 40.89 -10.91
CA THR A 229 -2.90 41.11 -11.32
C THR A 229 -3.76 39.88 -11.02
N TYR A 230 -5.08 40.11 -10.88
CA TYR A 230 -6.01 39.01 -10.63
C TYR A 230 -5.97 37.95 -11.74
N GLU A 231 -5.93 38.38 -13.04
CA GLU A 231 -5.87 37.44 -14.17
C GLU A 231 -4.63 36.58 -14.15
N ASN A 232 -3.46 37.17 -13.83
CA ASN A 232 -2.22 36.42 -13.71
C ASN A 232 -2.23 35.46 -12.50
N ALA A 233 -2.88 35.84 -11.39
CA ALA A 233 -3.07 34.96 -10.22
C ALA A 233 -3.96 33.77 -10.55
N LEU A 234 -5.00 33.93 -11.36
CA LEU A 234 -5.85 32.82 -11.82
C LEU A 234 -5.01 31.80 -12.65
N ALA A 235 -4.20 32.32 -13.58
CA ALA A 235 -3.32 31.48 -14.41
C ALA A 235 -2.25 30.73 -13.56
N LEU A 236 -1.63 31.43 -12.60
CA LEU A 236 -0.69 30.83 -11.64
C LEU A 236 -1.35 29.72 -10.82
N ALA A 237 -2.59 29.92 -10.37
CA ALA A 237 -3.34 28.92 -9.60
C ALA A 237 -3.65 27.65 -10.40
N VAL A 238 -4.00 27.79 -11.69
CA VAL A 238 -4.17 26.64 -12.59
C VAL A 238 -2.83 25.91 -12.76
N GLY A 239 -1.75 26.65 -12.96
CA GLY A 239 -0.41 26.09 -13.07
C GLY A 239 0.02 25.37 -11.79
N ALA A 240 -0.27 25.93 -10.62
CA ALA A 240 0.03 25.29 -9.34
C ALA A 240 -0.66 23.92 -9.19
N ASN A 241 -1.89 23.81 -9.67
CA ASN A 241 -2.64 22.55 -9.65
C ASN A 241 -2.00 21.48 -10.55
N VAL A 242 -1.61 21.87 -11.77
CA VAL A 242 -0.91 20.96 -12.70
C VAL A 242 0.45 20.54 -12.13
N GLY A 243 1.20 21.46 -11.55
CA GLY A 243 2.52 21.21 -10.95
C GLY A 243 2.50 20.18 -9.81
N THR A 244 1.38 20.04 -9.10
CA THR A 244 1.20 19.05 -8.02
C THR A 244 1.42 17.60 -8.50
N THR A 245 1.17 17.32 -9.76
CA THR A 245 1.25 15.97 -10.32
C THR A 245 2.67 15.41 -10.33
N ILE A 246 3.70 16.27 -10.28
CA ILE A 246 5.10 15.84 -10.29
C ILE A 246 5.42 14.98 -9.05
N THR A 247 4.83 15.28 -7.89
CA THR A 247 5.07 14.50 -6.66
C THR A 247 4.51 13.10 -6.77
N ALA A 248 3.33 12.93 -7.39
CA ALA A 248 2.74 11.63 -7.65
C ALA A 248 3.56 10.83 -8.70
N LEU A 249 4.06 11.51 -9.75
CA LEU A 249 4.93 10.89 -10.75
C LEU A 249 6.25 10.41 -10.13
N LEU A 250 6.88 11.21 -9.28
CA LEU A 250 8.10 10.83 -8.55
C LEU A 250 7.83 9.65 -7.61
N GLY A 251 6.71 9.67 -6.87
CA GLY A 251 6.30 8.57 -5.99
C GLY A 251 6.01 7.26 -6.74
N ALA A 252 5.62 7.36 -8.02
CA ALA A 252 5.31 6.20 -8.85
C ALA A 252 6.55 5.58 -9.56
N ILE A 253 7.73 6.21 -9.54
CA ILE A 253 8.93 5.70 -10.24
C ILE A 253 9.29 4.30 -9.76
N GLY A 254 9.26 4.05 -8.45
CA GLY A 254 9.55 2.75 -7.84
C GLY A 254 8.32 1.88 -7.55
N ALA A 255 7.12 2.35 -7.93
CA ALA A 255 5.88 1.64 -7.65
C ALA A 255 5.57 0.55 -8.70
N PRO A 256 4.80 -0.48 -8.34
CA PRO A 256 4.16 -1.40 -9.27
C PRO A 256 3.33 -0.67 -10.33
N VAL A 257 2.87 -1.43 -11.33
CA VAL A 257 2.16 -0.85 -12.50
C VAL A 257 0.90 -0.07 -12.12
N GLU A 258 0.21 -0.49 -11.07
CA GLU A 258 -0.98 0.16 -10.52
C GLU A 258 -0.68 1.58 -10.03
N GLY A 259 0.41 1.77 -9.30
CA GLY A 259 0.85 3.09 -8.85
C GLY A 259 1.20 4.02 -10.02
N LYS A 260 1.80 3.49 -11.07
CA LYS A 260 2.08 4.25 -12.31
C LYS A 260 0.81 4.68 -13.03
N ARG A 261 -0.19 3.79 -13.12
CA ARG A 261 -1.51 4.09 -13.69
C ARG A 261 -2.18 5.23 -12.92
N LEU A 262 -2.12 5.18 -11.59
CA LEU A 262 -2.69 6.22 -10.73
C LEU A 262 -2.00 7.58 -10.93
N ALA A 263 -0.68 7.62 -11.00
CA ALA A 263 0.08 8.86 -11.25
C ALA A 263 -0.25 9.47 -12.62
N VAL A 264 -0.44 8.64 -13.65
CA VAL A 264 -0.88 9.09 -14.99
C VAL A 264 -2.32 9.60 -14.94
N ALA A 265 -3.23 8.95 -14.19
CA ALA A 265 -4.59 9.44 -13.98
C ALA A 265 -4.61 10.82 -13.31
N HIS A 266 -3.74 11.03 -12.31
CA HIS A 266 -3.59 12.32 -11.62
C HIS A 266 -3.10 13.40 -12.56
N LEU A 267 -2.07 13.12 -13.38
CA LEU A 267 -1.57 14.04 -14.40
C LEU A 267 -2.67 14.39 -15.42
N PHE A 268 -3.34 13.36 -15.95
CA PHE A 268 -4.44 13.57 -16.92
C PHE A 268 -5.53 14.48 -16.35
N PHE A 269 -6.00 14.22 -15.13
CA PHE A 269 -7.04 15.00 -14.48
C PHE A 269 -6.64 16.47 -14.34
N ASN A 270 -5.45 16.76 -13.80
CA ASN A 270 -5.02 18.14 -13.57
C ASN A 270 -4.75 18.90 -14.86
N VAL A 271 -4.15 18.24 -15.87
CA VAL A 271 -3.92 18.86 -17.18
C VAL A 271 -5.24 19.13 -17.90
N ALA A 272 -6.16 18.16 -17.93
CA ALA A 272 -7.45 18.32 -18.59
C ALA A 272 -8.30 19.39 -17.89
N THR A 273 -8.39 19.36 -16.56
CA THR A 273 -9.12 20.35 -15.76
C THR A 273 -8.50 21.75 -15.90
N GLY A 274 -7.16 21.84 -15.87
CA GLY A 274 -6.44 23.09 -16.08
C GLY A 274 -6.66 23.67 -17.46
N LEU A 275 -6.63 22.85 -18.51
CA LEU A 275 -6.92 23.28 -19.88
C LEU A 275 -8.36 23.82 -20.02
N ILE A 276 -9.34 23.12 -19.43
CA ILE A 276 -10.74 23.60 -19.39
C ILE A 276 -10.80 24.93 -18.67
N ALA A 277 -10.14 25.11 -17.53
CA ALA A 277 -10.13 26.36 -16.79
C ALA A 277 -9.51 27.50 -17.60
N LEU A 278 -8.41 27.27 -18.32
CA LEU A 278 -7.77 28.30 -19.16
C LEU A 278 -8.63 28.68 -20.35
N VAL A 279 -9.22 27.72 -21.06
CA VAL A 279 -10.09 27.99 -22.24
C VAL A 279 -11.37 28.71 -21.82
N MET A 280 -11.95 28.32 -20.68
CA MET A 280 -13.18 28.87 -20.16
C MET A 280 -12.95 29.97 -19.13
N MET A 281 -11.77 30.56 -19.05
CA MET A 281 -11.40 31.57 -18.04
C MET A 281 -12.44 32.71 -17.91
N PRO A 282 -12.93 33.33 -19.01
CA PRO A 282 -13.94 34.37 -18.89
C PRO A 282 -15.27 33.90 -18.24
N VAL A 283 -15.66 32.64 -18.50
CA VAL A 283 -16.85 32.04 -17.90
C VAL A 283 -16.62 31.80 -16.41
N PHE A 284 -15.43 31.26 -16.04
CA PHE A 284 -15.10 31.09 -14.63
C PHE A 284 -15.08 32.40 -13.87
N VAL A 285 -14.52 33.47 -14.42
CA VAL A 285 -14.54 34.82 -13.79
C VAL A 285 -15.98 35.28 -13.55
N MET A 286 -16.86 35.12 -14.55
CA MET A 286 -18.30 35.46 -14.41
C MET A 286 -18.96 34.63 -13.29
N VAL A 287 -18.73 33.34 -13.24
CA VAL A 287 -19.28 32.43 -12.22
C VAL A 287 -18.72 32.78 -10.83
N VAL A 288 -17.44 33.06 -10.72
CA VAL A 288 -16.79 33.48 -9.48
C VAL A 288 -17.40 34.78 -8.97
N ASP A 289 -17.61 35.76 -9.84
CA ASP A 289 -18.24 37.05 -9.47
C ASP A 289 -19.69 36.85 -9.02
N ALA A 290 -20.44 35.96 -9.67
CA ALA A 290 -21.81 35.64 -9.27
C ALA A 290 -21.86 34.95 -7.90
N ILE A 291 -21.02 33.95 -7.67
CA ILE A 291 -20.91 33.27 -6.37
C ILE A 291 -20.47 34.27 -5.29
N SER A 292 -19.42 35.04 -5.55
CA SER A 292 -18.87 36.02 -4.60
C SER A 292 -19.91 37.02 -4.14
N ARG A 293 -20.71 37.55 -5.04
CA ARG A 293 -21.85 38.42 -4.71
C ARG A 293 -22.90 37.71 -3.84
N GLY A 294 -23.20 36.44 -4.18
CA GLY A 294 -24.19 35.64 -3.45
C GLY A 294 -23.80 35.33 -2.00
N VAL A 295 -22.50 35.20 -1.73
CA VAL A 295 -21.96 34.92 -0.37
C VAL A 295 -21.40 36.15 0.34
N GLY A 296 -21.58 37.38 -0.24
CA GLY A 296 -21.18 38.62 0.40
C GLY A 296 -19.69 38.95 0.36
N ILE A 297 -18.94 38.42 -0.60
CA ILE A 297 -17.54 38.77 -0.84
C ILE A 297 -17.49 40.10 -1.58
N ALA A 298 -16.69 41.05 -1.07
CA ALA A 298 -16.55 42.38 -1.67
C ALA A 298 -16.03 42.30 -3.12
N ALA A 299 -16.45 43.25 -3.97
CA ALA A 299 -16.13 43.24 -5.39
C ALA A 299 -14.60 43.35 -5.67
N ASP A 300 -13.88 43.99 -4.78
CA ASP A 300 -12.43 44.22 -4.81
C ASP A 300 -11.63 43.20 -4.01
N ASP A 301 -12.28 42.23 -3.34
CA ASP A 301 -11.59 41.18 -2.61
C ASP A 301 -11.13 40.04 -3.55
N TYR A 302 -10.13 40.34 -4.35
CA TYR A 302 -9.57 39.38 -5.32
C TYR A 302 -8.94 38.14 -4.67
N THR A 303 -8.51 38.24 -3.42
CA THR A 303 -7.91 37.08 -2.70
C THR A 303 -8.98 36.03 -2.38
N LEU A 304 -10.14 36.43 -1.87
CA LEU A 304 -11.25 35.51 -1.67
C LEU A 304 -11.84 35.03 -3.01
N LYS A 305 -11.92 35.88 -4.02
CA LYS A 305 -12.34 35.48 -5.37
C LYS A 305 -11.40 34.41 -5.97
N LEU A 306 -10.10 34.49 -5.72
CA LEU A 306 -9.14 33.45 -6.13
C LEU A 306 -9.40 32.11 -5.42
N ALA A 307 -9.78 32.12 -4.13
CA ALA A 307 -10.17 30.90 -3.42
C ALA A 307 -11.48 30.31 -3.99
N VAL A 308 -12.48 31.16 -4.32
CA VAL A 308 -13.70 30.74 -5.03
C VAL A 308 -13.35 30.10 -6.37
N PHE A 309 -12.48 30.75 -7.16
CA PHE A 309 -12.04 30.23 -8.47
C PHE A 309 -11.37 28.88 -8.32
N HIS A 310 -10.42 28.73 -7.37
CA HIS A 310 -9.72 27.48 -7.12
C HIS A 310 -10.68 26.33 -6.78
N THR A 311 -11.71 26.62 -5.97
CA THR A 311 -12.76 25.65 -5.64
C THR A 311 -13.64 25.36 -6.84
N ALA A 312 -14.06 26.37 -7.58
CA ALA A 312 -14.98 26.25 -8.72
C ALA A 312 -14.40 25.38 -9.83
N PHE A 313 -13.15 25.62 -10.28
CA PHE A 313 -12.61 24.85 -11.38
C PHE A 313 -12.26 23.40 -10.97
N ASN A 314 -11.81 23.16 -9.72
CA ASN A 314 -11.63 21.79 -9.22
C ASN A 314 -12.98 21.05 -9.09
N THR A 315 -14.04 21.72 -8.62
CA THR A 315 -15.39 21.15 -8.54
C THR A 315 -15.91 20.78 -9.92
N VAL A 316 -15.74 21.67 -10.92
CA VAL A 316 -16.13 21.38 -12.31
C VAL A 316 -15.34 20.18 -12.84
N GLY A 317 -14.03 20.11 -12.59
CA GLY A 317 -13.19 18.97 -12.99
C GLY A 317 -13.69 17.66 -12.35
N VAL A 318 -13.92 17.65 -11.04
CA VAL A 318 -14.44 16.47 -10.33
C VAL A 318 -15.81 16.07 -10.87
N ALA A 319 -16.75 17.01 -11.02
CA ALA A 319 -18.08 16.71 -11.53
C ALA A 319 -18.04 16.14 -12.96
N LEU A 320 -17.18 16.68 -13.82
CA LEU A 320 -17.06 16.26 -15.22
C LEU A 320 -16.42 14.88 -15.36
N PHE A 321 -15.35 14.60 -14.60
CA PHE A 321 -14.56 13.37 -14.79
C PHE A 321 -14.99 12.20 -13.91
N THR A 322 -15.69 12.42 -12.78
CA THR A 322 -16.14 11.35 -11.88
C THR A 322 -16.98 10.26 -12.58
N PRO A 323 -17.95 10.59 -13.46
CA PRO A 323 -18.72 9.56 -14.17
C PRO A 323 -17.89 8.67 -15.09
N PHE A 324 -16.70 9.10 -15.46
CA PHE A 324 -15.81 8.39 -16.39
C PHE A 324 -14.65 7.67 -15.70
N ILE A 325 -14.57 7.67 -14.37
CA ILE A 325 -13.47 7.04 -13.61
C ILE A 325 -13.29 5.56 -13.98
N GLY A 326 -14.38 4.80 -14.11
CA GLY A 326 -14.31 3.39 -14.51
C GLY A 326 -13.68 3.19 -15.89
N ARG A 327 -14.13 4.00 -16.88
CA ARG A 327 -13.56 3.98 -18.24
C ARG A 327 -12.09 4.41 -18.27
N LEU A 328 -11.73 5.42 -17.49
CA LEU A 328 -10.35 5.87 -17.35
C LEU A 328 -9.47 4.78 -16.76
N ALA A 329 -9.93 4.10 -15.71
CA ALA A 329 -9.21 2.99 -15.09
C ALA A 329 -8.99 1.83 -16.07
N GLU A 330 -10.02 1.44 -16.85
CA GLU A 330 -9.89 0.43 -17.90
C GLU A 330 -8.90 0.84 -18.98
N GLN A 331 -8.99 2.07 -19.48
CA GLN A 331 -8.10 2.59 -20.51
C GLN A 331 -6.65 2.59 -20.04
N LEU A 332 -6.38 3.03 -18.82
CA LEU A 332 -5.04 3.02 -18.23
C LEU A 332 -4.53 1.58 -18.05
N THR A 333 -5.40 0.65 -17.67
CA THR A 333 -5.05 -0.76 -17.53
C THR A 333 -4.67 -1.39 -18.87
N ARG A 334 -5.36 -1.00 -19.95
CA ARG A 334 -5.04 -1.47 -21.32
C ARG A 334 -3.77 -0.83 -21.88
N SER A 335 -3.54 0.46 -21.61
CA SER A 335 -2.43 1.23 -22.19
C SER A 335 -1.12 1.03 -21.44
N ILE A 336 -1.17 0.98 -20.11
CA ILE A 336 0.01 0.79 -19.25
C ILE A 336 0.03 -0.67 -18.80
N LYS A 337 0.63 -1.52 -19.63
CA LYS A 337 0.78 -2.95 -19.34
C LYS A 337 1.96 -3.16 -18.38
N GLY A 338 1.81 -4.07 -17.41
CA GLY A 338 2.94 -4.62 -16.67
C GLY A 338 3.89 -5.36 -17.62
N LYS A 339 5.17 -5.42 -17.31
CA LYS A 339 6.12 -6.20 -18.09
C LYS A 339 5.67 -7.66 -18.07
N THR A 340 5.44 -8.24 -19.23
CA THR A 340 5.36 -9.70 -19.40
C THR A 340 6.76 -10.26 -19.19
N VAL A 341 7.02 -10.80 -18.01
CA VAL A 341 8.33 -11.31 -17.65
C VAL A 341 8.29 -12.83 -17.71
N THR A 342 9.32 -13.41 -18.31
CA THR A 342 9.59 -14.86 -18.32
C THR A 342 9.91 -15.40 -16.92
N ARG A 343 10.20 -14.53 -15.95
CA ARG A 343 10.35 -14.80 -14.52
C ARG A 343 9.26 -14.07 -13.76
N ASP A 344 8.68 -14.72 -12.76
CA ASP A 344 7.71 -14.04 -11.88
C ASP A 344 8.45 -13.04 -10.96
N GLN A 345 7.84 -11.87 -10.75
CA GLN A 345 8.44 -10.76 -10.03
C GLN A 345 7.50 -10.27 -8.93
N PRO A 346 8.05 -9.60 -7.89
CA PRO A 346 7.23 -9.01 -6.84
C PRO A 346 6.16 -8.08 -7.41
N ARG A 347 4.93 -8.18 -6.87
CA ARG A 347 3.75 -7.45 -7.35
C ARG A 347 3.28 -6.38 -6.38
N PHE A 348 3.42 -6.62 -5.07
CA PHE A 348 2.82 -5.80 -4.02
C PHE A 348 3.82 -4.91 -3.29
N LEU A 349 5.13 -5.18 -3.40
CA LEU A 349 6.16 -4.43 -2.70
C LEU A 349 6.40 -3.06 -3.37
N SER A 350 6.39 -2.01 -2.55
CA SER A 350 6.66 -0.64 -2.98
C SER A 350 7.51 0.09 -1.93
N THR A 351 8.52 0.84 -2.37
CA THR A 351 9.34 1.65 -1.47
C THR A 351 8.53 2.73 -0.74
N THR A 352 7.45 3.21 -1.34
CA THR A 352 6.53 4.17 -0.72
C THR A 352 5.77 3.55 0.44
N ALA A 353 5.47 2.24 0.40
CA ALA A 353 4.82 1.53 1.49
C ALA A 353 5.66 1.50 2.78
N LEU A 354 7.00 1.55 2.67
CA LEU A 354 7.92 1.57 3.83
C LEU A 354 7.75 2.81 4.73
N ALA A 355 7.12 3.86 4.22
CA ALA A 355 6.79 5.04 5.02
C ALA A 355 5.62 4.78 6.01
N PHE A 356 4.83 3.72 5.79
CA PHE A 356 3.63 3.38 6.55
C PHE A 356 3.72 1.92 7.00
N PRO A 357 4.16 1.65 8.25
CA PRO A 357 4.50 0.30 8.69
C PRO A 357 3.39 -0.75 8.54
N GLU A 358 2.11 -0.39 8.78
CA GLU A 358 0.97 -1.31 8.57
C GLU A 358 0.77 -1.64 7.08
N VAL A 359 0.90 -0.64 6.21
CA VAL A 359 0.83 -0.86 4.74
C VAL A 359 1.99 -1.73 4.27
N ALA A 360 3.18 -1.51 4.84
CA ALA A 360 4.35 -2.35 4.53
C ALA A 360 4.13 -3.80 4.97
N LEU A 361 3.54 -4.03 6.15
CA LEU A 361 3.19 -5.37 6.61
C LEU A 361 2.18 -6.04 5.68
N THR A 362 1.12 -5.34 5.29
CA THR A 362 0.10 -5.86 4.37
C THR A 362 0.69 -6.16 2.99
N ALA A 363 1.55 -5.28 2.48
CA ALA A 363 2.25 -5.51 1.22
C ALA A 363 3.14 -6.76 1.28
N LEU A 364 3.91 -6.93 2.36
CA LEU A 364 4.78 -8.08 2.57
C LEU A 364 3.97 -9.37 2.72
N ARG A 365 2.86 -9.35 3.48
CA ARG A 365 1.95 -10.49 3.62
C ARG A 365 1.36 -10.92 2.27
N ARG A 366 0.86 -9.98 1.47
CA ARG A 366 0.33 -10.27 0.12
C ARG A 366 1.39 -10.81 -0.83
N GLU A 367 2.60 -10.28 -0.76
CA GLU A 367 3.71 -10.83 -1.56
C GLU A 367 4.09 -12.24 -1.09
N THR A 368 3.97 -12.53 0.20
CA THR A 368 4.18 -13.89 0.74
C THR A 368 3.08 -14.85 0.26
N LEU A 369 1.83 -14.41 0.17
CA LEU A 369 0.74 -15.18 -0.43
C LEU A 369 0.97 -15.43 -1.93
N HIS A 370 1.48 -14.45 -2.66
CA HIS A 370 1.91 -14.62 -4.05
C HIS A 370 3.05 -15.63 -4.18
N LEU A 371 4.03 -15.60 -3.28
CA LEU A 371 5.08 -16.62 -3.19
C LEU A 371 4.51 -18.00 -2.91
N PHE A 372 3.51 -18.09 -2.01
CA PHE A 372 2.81 -19.34 -1.71
C PHE A 372 2.06 -19.89 -2.91
N ASP A 373 1.40 -19.06 -3.71
CA ASP A 373 0.69 -19.49 -4.93
C ASP A 373 1.65 -20.16 -5.93
N ASN A 374 2.84 -19.59 -6.11
CA ASN A 374 3.88 -20.18 -6.93
C ASN A 374 4.46 -21.47 -6.32
N ALA A 375 4.71 -21.47 -5.01
CA ALA A 375 5.19 -22.64 -4.28
C ALA A 375 4.16 -23.78 -4.31
N PHE A 376 2.88 -23.48 -4.17
CA PHE A 376 1.78 -24.44 -4.27
C PHE A 376 1.83 -25.21 -5.59
N THR A 377 1.95 -24.48 -6.71
CA THR A 377 2.05 -25.10 -8.04
C THR A 377 3.31 -25.96 -8.16
N LEU A 378 4.45 -25.46 -7.66
CA LEU A 378 5.73 -26.19 -7.70
C LEU A 378 5.67 -27.47 -6.87
N ILE A 379 5.13 -27.41 -5.65
CA ILE A 379 4.99 -28.56 -4.73
C ILE A 379 3.99 -29.57 -5.32
N ALA A 380 2.84 -29.11 -5.82
CA ALA A 380 1.86 -29.98 -6.48
C ALA A 380 2.50 -30.77 -7.63
N HIS A 381 3.18 -30.09 -8.54
CA HIS A 381 3.92 -30.73 -9.63
C HIS A 381 5.06 -31.62 -9.11
N GLY A 382 5.69 -31.25 -8.00
CA GLY A 382 6.67 -32.07 -7.29
C GLY A 382 6.09 -33.43 -6.86
N MET A 383 4.85 -33.42 -6.41
CA MET A 383 4.07 -34.64 -6.05
C MET A 383 3.46 -35.34 -7.27
N ASN A 384 3.74 -34.90 -8.48
CA ASN A 384 3.11 -35.36 -9.73
C ASN A 384 1.56 -35.22 -9.72
N LEU A 385 1.07 -34.15 -9.10
CA LEU A 385 -0.34 -33.73 -9.07
C LEU A 385 -0.47 -32.40 -9.79
N LYS A 386 -1.60 -32.21 -10.53
CA LYS A 386 -1.93 -30.90 -11.08
C LYS A 386 -2.62 -30.08 -10.00
N GLN A 387 -2.39 -28.77 -10.01
CA GLN A 387 -3.09 -27.86 -9.09
C GLN A 387 -4.62 -28.00 -9.18
N SER A 388 -5.16 -28.17 -10.38
CA SER A 388 -6.60 -28.41 -10.60
C SER A 388 -7.13 -29.70 -9.96
N ASP A 389 -6.29 -30.72 -9.82
CA ASP A 389 -6.65 -31.98 -9.19
C ASP A 389 -6.74 -31.80 -7.67
N ILE A 390 -5.85 -31.00 -7.09
CA ILE A 390 -5.80 -30.72 -5.65
C ILE A 390 -6.99 -29.86 -5.21
N VAL A 391 -7.31 -28.80 -5.97
CA VAL A 391 -8.40 -27.86 -5.63
C VAL A 391 -9.78 -28.43 -5.92
N SER A 392 -9.87 -29.51 -6.73
CA SER A 392 -11.15 -30.17 -7.00
C SER A 392 -11.60 -31.06 -5.82
N GLU A 393 -12.91 -31.30 -5.70
CA GLU A 393 -13.49 -32.24 -4.72
C GLU A 393 -13.23 -33.72 -5.05
N ARG A 394 -12.42 -34.02 -6.08
CA ARG A 394 -12.14 -35.38 -6.51
C ARG A 394 -11.29 -36.12 -5.48
N ASP A 395 -11.56 -37.40 -5.34
CA ASP A 395 -10.73 -38.30 -4.55
C ASP A 395 -9.33 -38.44 -5.20
N LEU A 396 -8.30 -38.04 -4.46
CA LEU A 396 -6.91 -38.09 -4.91
C LEU A 396 -6.42 -39.54 -5.07
N GLN A 397 -6.92 -40.49 -4.27
CA GLN A 397 -6.58 -41.91 -4.39
C GLN A 397 -7.06 -42.47 -5.73
N ALA A 398 -8.35 -42.29 -6.05
CA ALA A 398 -8.93 -42.74 -7.33
C ALA A 398 -8.23 -42.10 -8.54
N LEU A 399 -7.80 -40.86 -8.39
CA LEU A 399 -7.09 -40.13 -9.44
C LEU A 399 -5.68 -40.68 -9.66
N LEU A 400 -4.96 -41.06 -8.61
CA LEU A 400 -3.62 -41.64 -8.71
C LEU A 400 -3.65 -43.07 -9.26
N ASP A 401 -4.68 -43.84 -8.99
CA ASP A 401 -4.85 -45.19 -9.51
C ASP A 401 -5.06 -45.23 -11.04
N THR A 402 -5.61 -44.13 -11.60
CA THR A 402 -5.89 -43.99 -13.04
C THR A 402 -4.82 -43.23 -13.83
N LYS A 403 -3.93 -42.47 -13.17
CA LYS A 403 -3.03 -41.51 -13.82
C LYS A 403 -1.63 -42.04 -13.99
N ALA A 404 -1.28 -42.36 -15.26
CA ALA A 404 0.05 -42.84 -15.64
C ALA A 404 1.02 -41.74 -16.13
N GLU A 405 0.55 -40.51 -16.36
CA GLU A 405 1.33 -39.46 -17.01
C GLU A 405 2.24 -38.74 -15.99
N LEU A 406 3.56 -38.70 -16.29
CA LEU A 406 4.55 -38.00 -15.47
C LEU A 406 4.61 -36.53 -15.86
N ILE A 407 4.48 -35.64 -14.88
CA ILE A 407 4.70 -34.21 -15.08
C ILE A 407 6.21 -33.95 -15.14
N GLU A 408 6.70 -33.48 -16.29
CA GLU A 408 8.10 -33.04 -16.39
C GLU A 408 8.30 -31.78 -15.55
N LEU A 409 9.19 -31.86 -14.57
CA LEU A 409 9.50 -30.76 -13.66
C LEU A 409 10.99 -30.74 -13.33
N ASP A 410 11.65 -29.67 -13.68
CA ASP A 410 12.94 -29.27 -13.16
C ASP A 410 12.70 -28.29 -11.99
N VAL A 411 12.79 -28.79 -10.76
CA VAL A 411 12.53 -28.02 -9.53
C VAL A 411 13.49 -26.83 -9.41
N ASP A 412 14.77 -27.02 -9.75
CA ASP A 412 15.79 -25.97 -9.65
C ASP A 412 15.50 -24.83 -10.62
N ARG A 413 15.17 -25.18 -11.84
CA ARG A 413 14.80 -24.20 -12.86
C ARG A 413 13.52 -23.43 -12.48
N GLN A 414 12.50 -24.12 -11.98
CA GLN A 414 11.26 -23.46 -11.55
C GLN A 414 11.52 -22.57 -10.33
N TYR A 415 12.32 -23.00 -9.38
CA TYR A 415 12.73 -22.17 -8.26
C TYR A 415 13.38 -20.85 -8.72
N GLU A 416 14.31 -20.91 -9.66
CA GLU A 416 14.96 -19.71 -10.23
C GLU A 416 13.99 -18.81 -11.01
N LEU A 417 12.94 -19.39 -11.62
CA LEU A 417 12.00 -18.63 -12.46
C LEU A 417 10.88 -17.96 -11.67
N VAL A 418 10.35 -18.62 -10.64
CA VAL A 418 9.08 -18.17 -10.02
C VAL A 418 9.16 -17.98 -8.50
N ILE A 419 10.27 -18.35 -7.85
CA ILE A 419 10.41 -18.28 -6.38
C ILE A 419 11.48 -17.27 -5.96
N LYS A 420 12.70 -17.42 -6.50
CA LYS A 420 13.91 -16.76 -5.99
C LYS A 420 13.81 -15.25 -5.94
N ASP A 421 13.34 -14.62 -7.02
CA ASP A 421 13.28 -13.16 -7.13
C ASP A 421 12.27 -12.58 -6.14
N ILE A 422 11.11 -13.25 -5.96
CA ILE A 422 10.07 -12.84 -5.00
C ILE A 422 10.58 -13.01 -3.57
N TYR A 423 11.15 -14.18 -3.24
CA TYR A 423 11.69 -14.43 -1.92
C TYR A 423 12.80 -13.44 -1.53
N SER A 424 13.73 -13.18 -2.45
CA SER A 424 14.81 -12.22 -2.22
C SER A 424 14.28 -10.80 -1.99
N ALA A 425 13.25 -10.41 -2.74
CA ALA A 425 12.59 -9.11 -2.57
C ALA A 425 11.84 -9.03 -1.24
N ASN A 426 11.14 -10.10 -0.81
CA ASN A 426 10.48 -10.16 0.49
C ASN A 426 11.48 -9.97 1.63
N MET A 427 12.66 -10.64 1.56
CA MET A 427 13.70 -10.50 2.57
C MET A 427 14.30 -9.09 2.61
N ALA A 428 14.59 -8.51 1.45
CA ALA A 428 15.09 -7.15 1.36
C ALA A 428 14.07 -6.13 1.89
N PHE A 429 12.79 -6.31 1.56
CA PHE A 429 11.71 -5.45 2.02
C PHE A 429 11.48 -5.56 3.52
N TYR A 430 11.46 -6.79 4.07
CA TYR A 430 11.39 -7.04 5.51
C TYR A 430 12.51 -6.31 6.26
N THR A 431 13.76 -6.45 5.79
CA THR A 431 14.92 -5.80 6.41
C THR A 431 14.77 -4.28 6.42
N GLN A 432 14.28 -3.68 5.32
CA GLN A 432 14.07 -2.24 5.23
C GLN A 432 12.90 -1.78 6.12
N ALA A 433 11.80 -2.52 6.14
CA ALA A 433 10.62 -2.19 6.95
C ALA A 433 10.92 -2.22 8.45
N THR A 434 11.75 -3.18 8.89
CA THR A 434 12.10 -3.38 10.32
C THR A 434 13.34 -2.60 10.77
N ALA A 435 14.00 -1.86 9.88
CA ALA A 435 15.19 -1.05 10.21
C ALA A 435 14.89 0.12 11.18
N LYS A 436 13.63 0.55 11.27
CA LYS A 436 13.20 1.63 12.16
C LYS A 436 12.48 1.08 13.40
N PRO A 437 12.61 1.72 14.56
CA PRO A 437 11.85 1.34 15.74
C PRO A 437 10.34 1.36 15.47
N MET A 438 9.64 0.31 15.90
CA MET A 438 8.20 0.18 15.77
C MET A 438 7.58 -0.41 17.04
N ALA A 439 6.24 -0.42 17.14
CA ALA A 439 5.54 -1.05 18.25
C ALA A 439 5.83 -2.56 18.30
N ALA A 440 5.99 -3.12 19.51
CA ALA A 440 6.36 -4.53 19.71
C ALA A 440 5.38 -5.50 19.01
N VAL A 441 4.07 -5.20 19.08
CA VAL A 441 3.02 -5.99 18.39
C VAL A 441 3.25 -6.03 16.89
N LEU A 442 3.54 -4.89 16.27
CA LEU A 442 3.77 -4.80 14.84
C LEU A 442 5.07 -5.52 14.44
N ALA A 443 6.12 -5.38 15.24
CA ALA A 443 7.38 -6.10 15.03
C ALA A 443 7.18 -7.63 15.08
N ALA A 444 6.35 -8.13 16.00
CA ALA A 444 5.98 -9.54 16.08
C ALA A 444 5.26 -9.99 14.79
N ARG A 445 4.28 -9.23 14.30
CA ARG A 445 3.57 -9.55 13.06
C ARG A 445 4.50 -9.60 11.84
N PHE A 446 5.46 -8.67 11.72
CA PHE A 446 6.50 -8.74 10.69
C PHE A 446 7.34 -10.01 10.81
N LYS A 447 7.70 -10.41 12.05
CA LYS A 447 8.44 -11.65 12.31
C LYS A 447 7.66 -12.89 11.87
N HIS A 448 6.34 -12.94 12.10
CA HIS A 448 5.49 -14.04 11.63
C HIS A 448 5.48 -14.14 10.09
N VAL A 449 5.32 -13.01 9.38
CA VAL A 449 5.40 -13.04 7.90
C VAL A 449 6.78 -13.46 7.42
N TRP A 450 7.86 -13.03 8.09
CA TRP A 450 9.21 -13.50 7.78
C TRP A 450 9.36 -15.01 7.99
N GLN A 451 8.83 -15.56 9.09
CA GLN A 451 8.84 -16.99 9.38
C GLN A 451 8.09 -17.78 8.29
N ALA A 452 6.92 -17.31 7.86
CA ALA A 452 6.16 -17.93 6.78
C ALA A 452 6.96 -18.03 5.47
N ASN A 453 7.75 -17.01 5.12
CA ASN A 453 8.65 -17.08 3.97
C ASN A 453 9.75 -18.13 4.13
N MET A 454 10.33 -18.26 5.34
CA MET A 454 11.37 -19.26 5.62
C MET A 454 10.81 -20.68 5.50
N ASP A 455 9.62 -20.91 6.05
CA ASP A 455 8.94 -22.20 6.01
C ASP A 455 8.57 -22.59 4.57
N LEU A 456 8.11 -21.66 3.75
CA LEU A 456 7.85 -21.91 2.33
C LEU A 456 9.11 -22.41 1.58
N ILE A 457 10.24 -21.78 1.79
CA ILE A 457 11.50 -22.21 1.16
C ILE A 457 11.93 -23.58 1.66
N ALA A 458 11.74 -23.88 2.94
CA ALA A 458 12.03 -25.18 3.51
C ALA A 458 11.14 -26.29 2.91
N ALA A 459 9.82 -26.00 2.75
CA ALA A 459 8.88 -26.90 2.08
C ALA A 459 9.29 -27.21 0.62
N ILE A 460 9.72 -26.20 -0.14
CA ILE A 460 10.21 -26.40 -1.51
C ILE A 460 11.47 -27.27 -1.54
N LYS A 461 12.40 -27.07 -0.60
CA LYS A 461 13.60 -27.91 -0.49
C LYS A 461 13.26 -29.36 -0.19
N ALA A 462 12.34 -29.61 0.75
CA ALA A 462 11.86 -30.95 1.07
C ALA A 462 11.21 -31.62 -0.17
N THR A 463 10.41 -30.87 -0.94
CA THR A 463 9.82 -31.34 -2.21
C THR A 463 10.90 -31.81 -3.20
N LYS A 464 11.99 -31.05 -3.33
CA LYS A 464 13.10 -31.41 -4.23
C LYS A 464 13.74 -32.76 -3.84
N HIS A 465 13.97 -32.98 -2.54
CA HIS A 465 14.54 -34.23 -2.06
C HIS A 465 13.62 -35.42 -2.30
N LEU A 466 12.32 -35.25 -2.03
CA LEU A 466 11.31 -36.28 -2.16
C LEU A 466 11.08 -36.72 -3.61
N ARG A 467 11.09 -35.78 -4.56
CA ARG A 467 10.65 -36.01 -5.96
C ARG A 467 11.35 -37.15 -6.66
N LYS A 468 12.67 -37.31 -6.51
CA LYS A 468 13.45 -38.33 -7.24
C LYS A 468 12.92 -39.75 -6.99
N ASN A 469 12.77 -40.12 -5.74
CA ASN A 469 12.29 -41.43 -5.34
C ASN A 469 10.79 -41.58 -5.54
N LEU A 470 10.02 -40.51 -5.39
CA LEU A 470 8.58 -40.48 -5.65
C LEU A 470 8.28 -40.87 -7.12
N VAL A 471 9.03 -40.32 -8.08
CA VAL A 471 8.91 -40.70 -9.49
C VAL A 471 9.36 -42.14 -9.72
N HIS A 472 10.47 -42.52 -9.12
CA HIS A 472 11.04 -43.87 -9.29
C HIS A 472 10.11 -44.97 -8.71
N TYR A 473 9.68 -44.83 -7.48
CA TYR A 473 8.87 -45.84 -6.81
C TYR A 473 7.38 -45.73 -7.09
N GLY A 474 6.87 -44.55 -7.51
CA GLY A 474 5.49 -44.39 -7.98
C GLY A 474 5.15 -45.22 -9.22
N ALA A 475 6.16 -45.59 -10.02
CA ALA A 475 6.05 -46.49 -11.18
C ALA A 475 6.62 -47.88 -10.93
N ALA A 476 7.05 -48.21 -9.69
CA ALA A 476 7.70 -49.47 -9.39
C ALA A 476 6.77 -50.70 -9.59
N PRO A 477 7.30 -51.85 -10.04
CA PRO A 477 6.50 -53.10 -10.16
C PRO A 477 5.97 -53.60 -8.82
N ASN A 478 6.71 -53.37 -7.71
CA ASN A 478 6.29 -53.75 -6.38
C ASN A 478 5.10 -52.91 -5.93
N ALA A 479 3.95 -53.55 -5.74
CA ALA A 479 2.69 -52.88 -5.40
C ALA A 479 2.70 -52.27 -3.99
N HIS A 480 3.45 -52.87 -3.03
CA HIS A 480 3.52 -52.36 -1.67
C HIS A 480 4.25 -51.00 -1.62
N ILE A 481 5.44 -50.93 -2.19
CA ILE A 481 6.21 -49.69 -2.19
C ILE A 481 5.48 -48.59 -3.01
N ARG A 482 4.84 -48.94 -4.13
CA ARG A 482 4.07 -48.00 -4.95
C ARG A 482 2.90 -47.41 -4.17
N ARG A 483 2.19 -48.24 -3.37
CA ARG A 483 1.08 -47.79 -2.52
C ARG A 483 1.55 -46.78 -1.47
N GLU A 484 2.70 -47.04 -0.82
CA GLU A 484 3.23 -46.13 0.20
C GLU A 484 3.65 -44.77 -0.41
N TYR A 485 4.30 -44.76 -1.55
CA TYR A 485 4.62 -43.50 -2.23
C TYR A 485 3.37 -42.77 -2.74
N ASN A 486 2.33 -43.45 -3.14
CA ASN A 486 1.04 -42.83 -3.46
C ASN A 486 0.39 -42.23 -2.21
N ARG A 487 0.48 -42.90 -1.04
CA ARG A 487 0.01 -42.35 0.24
C ARG A 487 0.73 -41.04 0.57
N LEU A 488 2.06 -40.97 0.46
CA LEU A 488 2.81 -39.72 0.68
C LEU A 488 2.33 -38.59 -0.25
N ARG A 489 2.00 -38.91 -1.51
CA ARG A 489 1.45 -37.93 -2.46
C ARG A 489 0.08 -37.42 -2.07
N ILE A 490 -0.79 -38.33 -1.58
CA ILE A 490 -2.14 -37.99 -1.12
C ILE A 490 -2.07 -37.07 0.08
N ASN A 491 -1.29 -37.44 1.11
CA ASN A 491 -1.18 -36.66 2.33
C ASN A 491 -0.72 -35.22 2.07
N VAL A 492 0.32 -35.06 1.23
CA VAL A 492 0.78 -33.71 0.80
C VAL A 492 -0.30 -33.00 -0.02
N GLY A 493 -1.01 -33.73 -0.91
CA GLY A 493 -2.08 -33.17 -1.73
C GLY A 493 -3.27 -32.68 -0.89
N GLU A 494 -3.67 -33.44 0.13
CA GLU A 494 -4.76 -33.07 1.06
C GLU A 494 -4.34 -31.86 1.92
N MET A 495 -3.11 -31.84 2.44
CA MET A 495 -2.57 -30.66 3.12
C MET A 495 -2.63 -29.41 2.23
N LEU A 496 -2.20 -29.53 0.98
CA LEU A 496 -2.28 -28.41 0.03
C LEU A 496 -3.74 -28.02 -0.26
N ARG A 497 -4.67 -28.97 -0.32
CA ARG A 497 -6.10 -28.71 -0.53
C ARG A 497 -6.67 -27.86 0.62
N GLU A 498 -6.41 -28.25 1.86
CA GLU A 498 -6.84 -27.50 3.03
C GLU A 498 -6.25 -26.09 3.06
N LEU A 499 -4.97 -25.97 2.73
CA LEU A 499 -4.27 -24.68 2.68
C LEU A 499 -4.62 -23.83 1.44
N ALA A 500 -5.31 -24.39 0.44
CA ALA A 500 -5.71 -23.64 -0.76
C ALA A 500 -6.59 -22.43 -0.44
N VAL A 501 -7.31 -22.48 0.67
CA VAL A 501 -8.14 -21.37 1.17
C VAL A 501 -7.33 -20.10 1.45
N LEU A 502 -6.07 -20.23 1.85
CA LEU A 502 -5.15 -19.08 2.06
C LEU A 502 -4.86 -18.29 0.76
N ARG A 503 -5.14 -18.87 -0.41
CA ARG A 503 -4.93 -18.23 -1.71
C ARG A 503 -6.07 -17.26 -2.05
N SER A 504 -7.20 -17.33 -1.35
CA SER A 504 -8.27 -16.35 -1.43
C SER A 504 -7.95 -15.16 -0.51
N ASP A 505 -8.41 -13.96 -0.89
CA ASP A 505 -8.31 -12.76 -0.02
C ASP A 505 -9.32 -12.78 1.15
N ASP A 506 -9.99 -13.91 1.38
CA ASP A 506 -10.97 -14.08 2.46
C ASP A 506 -10.25 -14.42 3.77
N GLU A 507 -10.08 -13.42 4.61
CA GLU A 507 -9.38 -13.52 5.89
C GLU A 507 -10.15 -14.38 6.91
N ASP A 508 -11.45 -14.58 6.73
CA ASP A 508 -12.29 -15.39 7.62
C ASP A 508 -12.30 -16.89 7.24
N ALA A 509 -11.79 -17.22 6.07
CA ALA A 509 -11.84 -18.59 5.54
C ALA A 509 -10.93 -19.58 6.29
N VAL A 510 -9.82 -19.12 6.91
CA VAL A 510 -8.92 -19.97 7.70
C VAL A 510 -9.23 -19.83 9.18
N THR A 511 -9.88 -20.82 9.74
CA THR A 511 -10.16 -20.88 11.18
C THR A 511 -9.01 -21.56 11.94
N GLN A 512 -8.79 -21.17 13.19
CA GLN A 512 -7.84 -21.82 14.09
C GLN A 512 -8.11 -23.32 14.24
N LEU A 513 -9.38 -23.72 14.22
CA LEU A 513 -9.81 -25.11 14.32
C LEU A 513 -9.28 -25.96 13.15
N SER A 514 -9.26 -25.42 11.92
CA SER A 514 -8.72 -26.14 10.76
C SER A 514 -7.23 -26.42 10.90
N LEU A 515 -6.45 -25.46 11.43
CA LEU A 515 -5.02 -25.63 11.66
C LEU A 515 -4.71 -26.69 12.73
N ASP A 516 -5.50 -26.76 13.79
CA ASP A 516 -5.34 -27.76 14.84
C ASP A 516 -5.70 -29.18 14.36
N ALA A 517 -6.76 -29.31 13.55
CA ALA A 517 -7.08 -30.57 12.89
C ALA A 517 -5.94 -31.05 11.99
N LEU A 518 -5.29 -30.14 11.26
CA LEU A 518 -4.11 -30.46 10.44
C LEU A 518 -2.89 -30.90 11.28
N LYS A 519 -2.68 -30.32 12.48
CA LYS A 519 -1.65 -30.78 13.41
C LYS A 519 -1.87 -32.22 13.86
N VAL A 520 -3.11 -32.54 14.27
CA VAL A 520 -3.48 -33.90 14.69
C VAL A 520 -3.30 -34.87 13.54
N HIS A 521 -3.81 -34.56 12.35
CA HIS A 521 -3.67 -35.40 11.16
C HIS A 521 -2.19 -35.65 10.81
N LEU A 522 -1.35 -34.63 10.85
CA LEU A 522 0.07 -34.75 10.57
C LEU A 522 0.80 -35.68 11.57
N ALA A 523 0.44 -35.61 12.85
CA ALA A 523 1.02 -36.46 13.88
C ALA A 523 0.54 -37.92 13.76
N ASP A 524 -0.72 -38.15 13.43
CA ASP A 524 -1.29 -39.48 13.18
C ASP A 524 -0.61 -40.16 11.97
N GLU A 525 -0.48 -39.47 10.86
CA GLU A 525 0.19 -39.97 9.67
C GLU A 525 1.65 -40.35 9.92
N ARG A 526 2.37 -39.63 10.78
CA ARG A 526 3.73 -39.99 11.21
C ARG A 526 3.76 -41.30 11.96
N ARG A 527 2.85 -41.50 12.94
CA ARG A 527 2.74 -42.75 13.71
C ARG A 527 2.38 -43.94 12.81
N HIS A 528 1.40 -43.76 11.93
CA HIS A 528 0.95 -44.78 11.01
C HIS A 528 2.06 -45.20 10.03
N GLY A 529 2.76 -44.24 9.42
CA GLY A 529 3.87 -44.51 8.49
C GLY A 529 4.99 -45.32 9.10
N GLN A 530 5.38 -45.06 10.36
CA GLN A 530 6.40 -45.83 11.08
C GLN A 530 5.95 -47.26 11.33
N ARG A 531 4.69 -47.49 11.75
CA ARG A 531 4.12 -48.82 11.97
C ARG A 531 4.06 -49.63 10.66
N THR A 532 3.66 -49.04 9.57
CA THR A 532 3.54 -49.65 8.25
C THR A 532 4.90 -50.09 7.69
N VAL A 533 5.91 -49.22 7.73
CA VAL A 533 7.27 -49.58 7.25
C VAL A 533 7.83 -50.79 8.03
N ALA A 534 7.65 -50.79 9.36
CA ALA A 534 8.10 -51.91 10.19
C ALA A 534 7.39 -53.24 9.85
N SER A 535 6.10 -53.20 9.51
CA SER A 535 5.33 -54.36 9.05
C SER A 535 5.83 -54.88 7.70
N LEU A 536 5.98 -54.00 6.71
CA LEU A 536 6.44 -54.33 5.36
C LEU A 536 7.84 -54.98 5.35
N ILE A 537 8.73 -54.57 6.27
CA ILE A 537 10.05 -55.15 6.45
C ILE A 537 9.92 -56.55 7.04
N ARG A 538 9.12 -56.74 8.09
CA ARG A 538 8.94 -58.04 8.75
C ARG A 538 8.31 -59.10 7.83
N GLU A 539 7.40 -58.67 6.96
CA GLU A 539 6.72 -59.52 6.00
C GLU A 539 7.56 -59.82 4.76
N GLY A 540 8.72 -59.16 4.60
CA GLY A 540 9.55 -59.29 3.39
C GLY A 540 8.87 -58.72 2.12
N ALA A 541 7.87 -57.88 2.29
CA ALA A 541 7.08 -57.29 1.20
C ALA A 541 7.87 -56.26 0.40
N ILE A 542 8.89 -55.62 1.01
CA ILE A 542 9.82 -54.67 0.40
C ILE A 542 11.27 -55.02 0.71
N THR A 543 12.18 -54.62 -0.17
CA THR A 543 13.62 -54.83 0.06
C THR A 543 14.19 -53.85 1.09
N PRO A 544 15.33 -54.15 1.75
CA PRO A 544 15.97 -53.21 2.67
C PRO A 544 16.30 -51.85 2.04
N GLN A 545 16.63 -51.81 0.75
CA GLN A 545 16.88 -50.57 0.02
C GLN A 545 15.59 -49.75 -0.16
N MET A 546 14.48 -50.40 -0.49
CA MET A 546 13.17 -49.77 -0.57
C MET A 546 12.74 -49.21 0.79
N ALA A 547 12.96 -49.98 1.87
CA ALA A 547 12.62 -49.56 3.22
C ALA A 547 13.42 -48.32 3.64
N THR A 548 14.74 -48.29 3.41
CA THR A 548 15.59 -47.14 3.71
C THR A 548 15.14 -45.89 2.92
N SER A 549 14.83 -46.03 1.61
CA SER A 549 14.33 -44.94 0.80
C SER A 549 12.99 -44.42 1.32
N LEU A 550 12.03 -45.31 1.63
CA LEU A 550 10.71 -44.95 2.14
C LEU A 550 10.78 -44.24 3.49
N MET A 551 11.65 -44.71 4.42
CA MET A 551 11.85 -44.05 5.71
C MET A 551 12.37 -42.62 5.55
N ASN A 552 13.38 -42.40 4.70
CA ASN A 552 13.92 -41.07 4.44
C ASN A 552 12.90 -40.17 3.76
N ASP A 553 12.17 -40.69 2.78
CA ASP A 553 11.19 -39.90 2.02
C ASP A 553 9.94 -39.62 2.84
N SER A 554 9.53 -40.50 3.76
CA SER A 554 8.48 -40.20 4.74
C SER A 554 8.89 -39.08 5.68
N ALA A 555 10.16 -38.99 6.07
CA ALA A 555 10.66 -37.85 6.85
C ALA A 555 10.61 -36.55 6.04
N TYR A 556 11.07 -36.57 4.78
CA TYR A 556 10.94 -35.37 3.92
C TYR A 556 9.50 -34.95 3.66
N ALA A 557 8.57 -35.91 3.50
CA ALA A 557 7.15 -35.58 3.34
C ALA A 557 6.57 -34.98 4.62
N HIS A 558 6.95 -35.51 5.78
CA HIS A 558 6.57 -34.93 7.06
C HIS A 558 7.13 -33.52 7.26
N ASP A 559 8.41 -33.28 6.97
CA ASP A 559 9.05 -31.97 7.07
C ASP A 559 8.36 -30.97 6.13
N LEU A 560 8.05 -31.38 4.90
CA LEU A 560 7.30 -30.57 3.92
C LEU A 560 5.96 -30.12 4.50
N MET A 561 5.16 -31.05 5.04
CA MET A 561 3.85 -30.76 5.61
C MET A 561 3.96 -29.90 6.87
N THR A 562 4.95 -30.16 7.73
CA THR A 562 5.24 -29.34 8.92
C THR A 562 5.56 -27.91 8.56
N HIS A 563 6.38 -27.67 7.54
CA HIS A 563 6.69 -26.34 7.06
C HIS A 563 5.50 -25.63 6.39
N LEU A 564 4.67 -26.36 5.64
CA LEU A 564 3.44 -25.79 5.10
C LEU A 564 2.47 -25.37 6.21
N LEU A 565 2.32 -26.17 7.24
CA LEU A 565 1.51 -25.85 8.41
C LEU A 565 2.08 -24.68 9.21
N GLY A 566 3.42 -24.65 9.40
CA GLY A 566 4.12 -23.53 10.03
C GLY A 566 3.93 -22.21 9.29
N MET A 567 4.03 -22.24 7.96
CA MET A 567 3.74 -21.10 7.10
C MET A 567 2.29 -20.59 7.30
N ALA A 568 1.32 -21.51 7.28
CA ALA A 568 -0.10 -21.15 7.45
C ALA A 568 -0.36 -20.53 8.83
N THR A 569 0.15 -21.15 9.89
CA THR A 569 0.05 -20.64 11.26
C THR A 569 0.64 -19.23 11.37
N ALA A 570 1.85 -19.03 10.86
CA ALA A 570 2.52 -17.74 10.90
C ALA A 570 1.76 -16.65 10.11
N LEU A 571 1.14 -16.98 8.98
CA LEU A 571 0.31 -16.04 8.22
C LEU A 571 -0.98 -15.66 8.95
N VAL A 572 -1.59 -16.61 9.68
CA VAL A 572 -2.77 -16.34 10.52
C VAL A 572 -2.40 -15.47 11.72
N GLU A 573 -1.31 -15.77 12.40
CA GLU A 573 -0.79 -14.97 13.53
C GLU A 573 -0.37 -13.55 13.12
N ALA A 574 -0.03 -13.34 11.85
CA ALA A 574 0.26 -12.01 11.32
C ALA A 574 -0.99 -11.16 11.09
N LEU A 575 -2.21 -11.70 11.16
CA LEU A 575 -3.46 -10.95 11.06
C LEU A 575 -3.73 -10.13 12.31
N ASP A 576 -4.33 -8.95 12.13
CA ASP A 576 -4.70 -8.07 13.23
C ASP A 576 -6.14 -8.34 13.65
N SER A 577 -6.30 -9.13 14.69
CA SER A 577 -7.61 -9.27 15.33
C SER A 577 -7.42 -9.31 16.83
N PRO A 578 -7.62 -8.17 17.53
CA PRO A 578 -7.56 -8.14 18.99
C PRO A 578 -8.64 -9.02 19.66
N GLU A 579 -9.61 -9.50 18.89
CA GLU A 579 -10.68 -10.41 19.35
C GLU A 579 -10.40 -11.89 19.02
N ARG A 580 -9.36 -12.20 18.24
CA ARG A 580 -8.96 -13.57 17.95
C ARG A 580 -7.98 -14.05 19.01
N LEU A 581 -8.49 -14.90 19.80
CA LEU A 581 -7.99 -15.87 20.79
C LEU A 581 -6.48 -15.85 21.10
N PRO A 582 -6.12 -15.84 22.39
CA PRO A 582 -4.74 -16.01 22.85
C PRO A 582 -4.11 -17.28 22.22
N THR A 583 -2.81 -17.24 22.01
CA THR A 583 -1.97 -18.38 21.61
C THR A 583 -2.18 -19.63 22.48
N ASP A 584 -2.81 -19.48 23.61
CA ASP A 584 -3.14 -20.54 24.58
C ASP A 584 -4.29 -21.46 24.14
N LEU A 585 -4.95 -21.18 22.99
CA LEU A 585 -6.05 -21.99 22.46
C LEU A 585 -5.65 -22.86 21.25
N THR A 586 -4.40 -22.82 20.83
CA THR A 586 -3.87 -23.77 19.83
C THR A 586 -3.33 -24.99 20.54
N LEU A 587 -3.66 -26.17 20.03
CA LEU A 587 -3.14 -27.42 20.57
C LEU A 587 -1.60 -27.42 20.57
N SER A 588 -1.00 -27.59 21.73
CA SER A 588 0.42 -27.87 21.91
C SER A 588 0.79 -29.28 21.41
N ALA A 589 2.06 -29.55 21.23
CA ALA A 589 2.52 -30.89 20.82
C ALA A 589 2.04 -31.99 21.79
N ASP A 590 2.07 -31.71 23.10
CA ASP A 590 1.65 -32.65 24.14
C ASP A 590 0.12 -32.91 24.11
N GLU A 591 -0.68 -31.87 23.82
CA GLU A 591 -2.13 -32.00 23.67
C GLU A 591 -2.50 -32.77 22.39
N VAL A 592 -1.78 -32.57 21.29
CA VAL A 592 -1.94 -33.37 20.07
C VAL A 592 -1.66 -34.84 20.35
N GLU A 593 -0.58 -35.13 21.09
CA GLU A 593 -0.24 -36.52 21.48
C GLU A 593 -1.33 -37.13 22.38
N ALA A 594 -1.87 -36.37 23.32
CA ALA A 594 -2.96 -36.81 24.17
C ALA A 594 -4.29 -37.07 23.40
N VAL A 595 -4.55 -36.30 22.33
CA VAL A 595 -5.70 -36.56 21.44
C VAL A 595 -5.51 -37.86 20.67
N LEU A 596 -4.32 -38.11 20.15
CA LEU A 596 -4.01 -39.35 19.41
C LEU A 596 -4.07 -40.59 20.29
N ASP A 597 -3.61 -40.52 21.53
CA ASP A 597 -3.70 -41.64 22.48
C ASP A 597 -5.15 -41.97 22.79
N ARG A 598 -6.04 -41.00 22.88
CA ARG A 598 -7.50 -41.23 23.03
C ARG A 598 -8.13 -41.90 21.81
N ILE A 599 -7.71 -41.53 20.60
CA ILE A 599 -8.19 -42.10 19.34
C ILE A 599 -7.77 -43.58 19.25
N ASP A 600 -6.50 -43.90 19.62
CA ASP A 600 -5.98 -45.28 19.65
C ASP A 600 -6.66 -46.14 20.72
N ASP A 601 -7.17 -45.58 21.83
CA ASP A 601 -7.86 -46.27 22.93
C ASP A 601 -9.40 -46.46 22.71
N GLU A 602 -10.03 -45.73 21.77
CA GLU A 602 -11.44 -45.98 21.41
C GLU A 602 -11.54 -47.18 20.45
N PRO A 603 -12.12 -48.32 20.86
CA PRO A 603 -12.33 -49.45 19.95
C PRO A 603 -13.28 -49.02 18.84
N GLU A 604 -12.97 -49.38 17.59
CA GLU A 604 -13.84 -49.19 16.41
C GLU A 604 -15.29 -49.49 16.77
N ARG A 605 -16.10 -48.44 16.95
CA ARG A 605 -17.55 -48.58 16.97
C ARG A 605 -17.98 -48.98 15.56
N ALA A 606 -18.33 -50.27 15.41
CA ALA A 606 -18.94 -50.80 14.19
C ALA A 606 -20.06 -49.85 13.72
N PRO A 607 -20.19 -49.59 12.41
CA PRO A 607 -21.20 -48.69 11.89
C PRO A 607 -22.58 -49.24 12.31
N SER A 608 -23.28 -48.52 13.19
CA SER A 608 -24.66 -48.81 13.54
C SER A 608 -25.49 -48.66 12.28
N HIS A 609 -26.09 -49.79 11.83
CA HIS A 609 -27.14 -49.81 10.82
C HIS A 609 -28.23 -48.80 11.20
N VAL A 610 -28.34 -47.74 10.45
CA VAL A 610 -29.51 -46.86 10.49
C VAL A 610 -30.62 -47.65 9.77
N GLU A 611 -31.50 -48.31 10.55
CA GLU A 611 -32.76 -48.80 10.07
C GLU A 611 -33.61 -47.64 9.55
N HIS A 612 -33.93 -47.72 8.27
CA HIS A 612 -35.00 -46.93 7.68
C HIS A 612 -36.33 -47.37 8.29
N ALA A 613 -36.91 -46.56 9.15
CA ALA A 613 -38.31 -46.64 9.49
C ALA A 613 -39.08 -45.48 8.81
N ARG A 614 -39.89 -45.87 7.86
CA ARG A 614 -41.08 -45.31 7.20
C ARG A 614 -41.48 -43.83 7.45
#